data_34e1aaa7db69e1bdd03121f45064f557
#
_entry.id   34e1aaa7db69e1bdd03121f45064f557
#
_cell.length_a   1.000
_cell.length_b   1.000
_cell.length_c   1.000
_cell.angle_alpha   90.00
_cell.angle_beta   90.00
_cell.angle_gamma   90.00
#
_symmetry.space_group_name_H-M   'P 1'
#
loop_
_entity.id
_entity.type
_entity.pdbx_description
1 polymer ?
#
loop_
_entity_poly.entity_id
_entity_poly.type
_entity_poly.pdbx_seq_one_letter_code
_entity_poly.pdbx_strand_id
1 'polypeptide(L)'
;MKMRSRLLLLMRLLISRLPLHLQPPFATTTAVSTPSSGPVANIEDIPIKAIDILLGVVAQKLKKQVDKIPLSKSIKDLVGGKSTLQNEILSDLQQEFALAPEKGEELPLEELGSALGSGFSGVLGKYSTGLISHLIGGKMPGGFNSSLSRAISARIGD
;
A
#
# COMPACT_ATOMS: atom_id res chain seq x y z
N MET A 1 -35.41 -4.92 39.20
CA MET A 1 -34.08 -4.54 38.69
C MET A 1 -32.91 -5.23 39.43
N LYS A 2 -33.08 -5.76 40.59
CA LYS A 2 -32.02 -6.46 41.33
C LYS A 2 -31.68 -7.85 40.76
N MET A 3 -32.55 -8.50 39.99
CA MET A 3 -32.30 -9.84 39.42
C MET A 3 -31.36 -9.86 38.23
N ARG A 4 -31.29 -8.81 37.45
CA ARG A 4 -30.38 -8.75 36.29
C ARG A 4 -28.90 -8.64 36.69
N SER A 5 -28.62 -7.99 37.78
CA SER A 5 -27.25 -7.83 38.29
C SER A 5 -26.69 -9.17 38.85
N ARG A 6 -27.55 -10.00 39.41
CA ARG A 6 -27.15 -11.32 39.92
C ARG A 6 -26.87 -12.32 38.79
N LEU A 7 -27.62 -12.27 37.71
CA LEU A 7 -27.40 -13.11 36.53
C LEU A 7 -26.07 -12.77 35.85
N LEU A 8 -25.76 -11.48 35.71
CA LEU A 8 -24.48 -11.04 35.16
C LEU A 8 -23.30 -11.40 36.02
N LEU A 9 -23.45 -11.36 37.35
CA LEU A 9 -22.41 -11.81 38.28
C LEU A 9 -22.20 -13.33 38.23
N LEU A 10 -23.28 -14.10 38.09
CA LEU A 10 -23.22 -15.55 37.96
C LEU A 10 -22.58 -15.95 36.61
N MET A 11 -22.87 -15.26 35.56
CA MET A 11 -22.21 -15.48 34.24
C MET A 11 -20.73 -15.15 34.30
N ARG A 12 -20.33 -14.10 34.99
CA ARG A 12 -18.91 -13.77 35.20
C ARG A 12 -18.19 -14.82 36.04
N LEU A 13 -18.83 -15.34 37.04
CA LEU A 13 -18.27 -16.41 37.89
C LEU A 13 -18.17 -17.73 37.13
N LEU A 14 -19.11 -18.06 36.27
CA LEU A 14 -19.05 -19.23 35.41
C LEU A 14 -17.93 -19.19 34.41
N ILE A 15 -17.68 -18.02 33.82
CA ILE A 15 -16.57 -17.80 32.87
C ILE A 15 -15.22 -17.87 33.58
N SER A 16 -15.13 -17.43 34.84
CA SER A 16 -13.92 -17.50 35.66
C SER A 16 -13.59 -18.93 36.16
N ARG A 17 -14.57 -19.81 36.12
CA ARG A 17 -14.39 -21.21 36.59
C ARG A 17 -14.11 -22.20 35.45
N LEU A 18 -14.07 -21.77 34.22
CA LEU A 18 -13.65 -22.63 33.11
C LEU A 18 -12.19 -23.02 33.30
N PRO A 19 -11.89 -24.31 33.32
CA PRO A 19 -10.52 -24.75 33.46
C PRO A 19 -9.70 -24.25 32.29
N LEU A 20 -8.49 -23.81 32.57
CA LEU A 20 -7.56 -23.20 31.59
C LEU A 20 -7.31 -24.04 30.33
N HIS A 21 -7.51 -25.38 30.43
CA HIS A 21 -7.36 -26.28 29.29
C HIS A 21 -8.57 -26.31 28.33
N LEU A 22 -9.71 -25.77 28.73
CA LEU A 22 -10.90 -25.59 27.88
C LEU A 22 -11.03 -24.19 27.32
N GLN A 23 -10.19 -23.26 27.78
CA GLN A 23 -10.02 -22.04 27.04
C GLN A 23 -9.39 -22.42 25.71
N PRO A 24 -9.98 -22.03 24.58
CA PRO A 24 -9.25 -22.14 23.35
C PRO A 24 -7.91 -21.51 23.65
N PRO A 25 -6.80 -22.18 23.37
CA PRO A 25 -5.55 -21.48 23.50
C PRO A 25 -5.79 -20.21 22.71
N PHE A 26 -5.90 -19.08 23.41
CA PHE A 26 -5.35 -17.92 22.82
C PHE A 26 -3.92 -18.37 22.63
N ALA A 27 -3.77 -19.07 21.52
CA ALA A 27 -2.52 -19.03 20.92
C ALA A 27 -2.28 -17.53 20.83
N THR A 28 -1.66 -17.00 21.77
CA THR A 28 -0.44 -16.34 21.48
C THR A 28 0.46 -17.38 20.84
N THR A 29 -0.04 -17.91 19.79
CA THR A 29 0.72 -17.90 18.62
C THR A 29 0.89 -16.40 18.38
N THR A 30 1.89 -15.87 18.92
CA THR A 30 3.07 -15.82 18.08
C THR A 30 3.14 -17.11 17.35
N ALA A 31 2.19 -17.34 16.45
CA ALA A 31 2.55 -17.82 15.20
C ALA A 31 3.63 -16.83 14.78
N VAL A 32 4.83 -17.08 15.18
CA VAL A 32 5.87 -17.21 14.22
C VAL A 32 5.22 -18.08 13.19
N SER A 33 4.49 -17.42 12.29
CA SER A 33 4.28 -17.91 10.97
C SER A 33 5.69 -18.16 10.54
N THR A 34 6.19 -19.33 10.86
CA THR A 34 7.19 -19.95 10.04
C THR A 34 6.62 -19.67 8.68
N PRO A 35 7.26 -18.83 7.88
CA PRO A 35 6.78 -18.60 6.54
C PRO A 35 6.62 -20.01 6.04
N SER A 36 5.38 -20.45 5.92
CA SER A 36 5.07 -21.67 5.25
C SER A 36 5.88 -21.52 3.99
N SER A 37 6.85 -22.37 3.80
CA SER A 37 7.57 -22.49 2.55
C SER A 37 6.62 -23.11 1.55
N GLY A 38 5.47 -22.46 1.41
CA GLY A 38 4.69 -22.52 0.21
C GLY A 38 5.60 -22.03 -0.91
N PRO A 39 5.39 -22.43 -2.14
CA PRO A 39 6.18 -21.95 -3.26
C PRO A 39 6.26 -20.46 -3.12
N VAL A 40 7.49 -19.95 -2.94
CA VAL A 40 7.74 -18.51 -2.86
C VAL A 40 7.13 -18.00 -4.14
N ALA A 41 5.95 -17.37 -4.05
CA ALA A 41 5.36 -16.74 -5.20
C ALA A 41 6.44 -15.79 -5.69
N ASN A 42 6.98 -16.06 -6.86
CA ASN A 42 8.04 -15.23 -7.41
C ASN A 42 7.51 -13.81 -7.37
N ILE A 43 8.27 -12.89 -6.78
CA ILE A 43 7.91 -11.45 -6.74
C ILE A 43 7.52 -10.97 -8.15
N GLU A 44 7.99 -11.71 -9.15
CA GLU A 44 7.70 -11.57 -10.57
C GLU A 44 6.24 -11.76 -10.95
N ASP A 45 5.50 -12.58 -10.23
CA ASP A 45 4.11 -12.91 -10.55
C ASP A 45 3.08 -12.01 -9.85
N ILE A 46 3.52 -11.06 -9.01
CA ILE A 46 2.62 -10.13 -8.35
C ILE A 46 2.29 -8.99 -9.32
N PRO A 47 1.03 -8.89 -9.78
CA PRO A 47 0.63 -7.82 -10.69
C PRO A 47 0.74 -6.47 -9.98
N ILE A 48 1.41 -5.53 -10.59
CA ILE A 48 1.50 -4.14 -10.11
C ILE A 48 0.12 -3.50 -10.31
N LYS A 49 -0.41 -2.90 -9.25
CA LYS A 49 -1.69 -2.19 -9.31
C LYS A 49 -1.48 -0.69 -9.47
N ALA A 50 -2.34 -0.06 -10.24
CA ALA A 50 -2.29 1.40 -10.44
C ALA A 50 -2.38 2.17 -9.12
N ILE A 51 -3.16 1.67 -8.16
CA ILE A 51 -3.31 2.30 -6.84
C ILE A 51 -2.00 2.28 -6.04
N ASP A 52 -1.18 1.24 -6.15
CA ASP A 52 0.10 1.15 -5.45
C ASP A 52 1.09 2.18 -5.98
N ILE A 53 1.09 2.39 -7.30
CA ILE A 53 1.90 3.42 -7.96
C ILE A 53 1.41 4.82 -7.56
N LEU A 54 0.10 5.05 -7.60
CA LEU A 54 -0.52 6.30 -7.18
C LEU A 54 -0.11 6.67 -5.75
N LEU A 55 -0.24 5.72 -4.82
CA LEU A 55 0.17 5.91 -3.43
C LEU A 55 1.67 6.17 -3.29
N GLY A 56 2.49 5.49 -4.07
CA GLY A 56 3.94 5.70 -4.11
C GLY A 56 4.31 7.12 -4.54
N VAL A 57 3.69 7.63 -5.60
CA VAL A 57 3.90 9.00 -6.11
C VAL A 57 3.47 10.04 -5.06
N VAL A 58 2.27 9.88 -4.52
CA VAL A 58 1.73 10.79 -3.49
C VAL A 58 2.58 10.76 -2.22
N ALA A 59 2.96 9.56 -1.75
CA ALA A 59 3.81 9.37 -0.57
C ALA A 59 5.16 10.07 -0.70
N GLN A 60 5.80 9.91 -1.85
CA GLN A 60 7.09 10.52 -2.15
C GLN A 60 7.00 12.05 -2.11
N LYS A 61 5.99 12.64 -2.77
CA LYS A 61 5.81 14.10 -2.81
C LYS A 61 5.47 14.69 -1.44
N LEU A 62 4.65 13.98 -0.67
CA LEU A 62 4.30 14.39 0.69
C LEU A 62 5.39 14.05 1.72
N LYS A 63 6.41 13.30 1.34
CA LYS A 63 7.44 12.74 2.24
C LYS A 63 6.83 11.98 3.42
N LYS A 64 5.79 11.22 3.15
CA LYS A 64 5.06 10.37 4.11
C LYS A 64 5.19 8.91 3.75
N GLN A 65 4.99 8.05 4.73
CA GLN A 65 4.89 6.61 4.48
C GLN A 65 3.56 6.28 3.79
N VAL A 66 3.58 5.32 2.89
CA VAL A 66 2.41 4.88 2.12
C VAL A 66 1.25 4.49 3.04
N ASP A 67 1.55 3.76 4.12
CA ASP A 67 0.55 3.29 5.10
C ASP A 67 -0.16 4.41 5.85
N LYS A 68 0.42 5.61 5.86
CA LYS A 68 -0.15 6.78 6.54
C LYS A 68 -0.98 7.67 5.64
N ILE A 69 -1.17 7.27 4.40
CA ILE A 69 -1.97 8.01 3.44
C ILE A 69 -3.39 7.44 3.43
N PRO A 70 -4.38 8.19 3.91
CA PRO A 70 -5.77 7.73 3.88
C PRO A 70 -6.31 7.74 2.45
N LEU A 71 -6.81 6.60 1.99
CA LEU A 71 -7.38 6.43 0.66
C LEU A 71 -8.67 7.23 0.43
N SER A 72 -9.37 7.52 1.52
CA SER A 72 -10.63 8.29 1.49
C SER A 72 -10.44 9.79 1.27
N LYS A 73 -9.20 10.29 1.29
CA LYS A 73 -8.89 11.68 1.05
C LYS A 73 -8.45 11.92 -0.38
N SER A 74 -8.77 13.13 -0.88
CA SER A 74 -8.29 13.60 -2.18
C SER A 74 -6.86 14.13 -2.10
N ILE A 75 -6.20 14.27 -3.25
CA ILE A 75 -4.88 14.91 -3.34
C ILE A 75 -4.94 16.33 -2.77
N LYS A 76 -6.00 17.06 -3.09
CA LYS A 76 -6.25 18.43 -2.62
C LYS A 76 -6.26 18.52 -1.09
N ASP A 77 -6.93 17.58 -0.42
CA ASP A 77 -6.99 17.51 1.04
C ASP A 77 -5.62 17.15 1.67
N LEU A 78 -4.91 16.24 1.03
CA LEU A 78 -3.61 15.76 1.52
C LEU A 78 -2.51 16.82 1.44
N VAL A 79 -2.55 17.67 0.41
CA VAL A 79 -1.58 18.75 0.23
C VAL A 79 -1.93 20.01 1.03
N GLY A 80 -3.14 20.03 1.67
CA GLY A 80 -3.56 21.16 2.52
C GLY A 80 -3.67 22.49 1.77
N GLY A 81 -4.16 22.47 0.52
CA GLY A 81 -4.36 23.66 -0.30
C GLY A 81 -3.10 24.22 -0.97
N LYS A 82 -1.98 23.50 -0.91
CA LYS A 82 -0.75 23.89 -1.64
C LYS A 82 -0.88 23.53 -3.11
N SER A 83 -1.34 24.47 -3.93
CA SER A 83 -1.57 24.29 -5.37
C SER A 83 -0.31 23.88 -6.13
N THR A 84 0.86 24.36 -5.76
CA THR A 84 2.12 23.96 -6.39
C THR A 84 2.35 22.45 -6.25
N LEU A 85 2.22 21.93 -5.04
CA LEU A 85 2.41 20.50 -4.77
C LEU A 85 1.31 19.64 -5.41
N GLN A 86 0.08 20.16 -5.44
CA GLN A 86 -1.04 19.52 -6.14
C GLN A 86 -0.74 19.37 -7.63
N ASN A 87 -0.32 20.46 -8.29
CA ASN A 87 0.03 20.45 -9.71
C ASN A 87 1.23 19.55 -10.03
N GLU A 88 2.22 19.50 -9.14
CA GLU A 88 3.36 18.58 -9.28
C GLU A 88 2.89 17.12 -9.25
N ILE A 89 2.04 16.76 -8.29
CA ILE A 89 1.51 15.38 -8.19
C ILE A 89 0.70 15.04 -9.44
N LEU A 90 -0.16 15.94 -9.89
CA LEU A 90 -0.96 15.72 -11.11
C LEU A 90 -0.08 15.55 -12.35
N SER A 91 0.95 16.39 -12.50
CA SER A 91 1.90 16.28 -13.61
C SER A 91 2.63 14.94 -13.59
N ASP A 92 3.05 14.48 -12.42
CA ASP A 92 3.72 13.18 -12.27
C ASP A 92 2.77 12.03 -12.61
N LEU A 93 1.51 12.13 -12.17
CA LEU A 93 0.48 11.14 -12.50
C LEU A 93 0.17 11.12 -14.01
N GLN A 94 0.17 12.25 -14.69
CA GLN A 94 -0.01 12.32 -16.13
C GLN A 94 1.19 11.72 -16.89
N GLN A 95 2.39 11.81 -16.34
CA GLN A 95 3.57 11.15 -16.91
C GLN A 95 3.58 9.64 -16.65
N GLU A 96 2.97 9.22 -15.56
CA GLU A 96 2.88 7.79 -15.20
C GLU A 96 1.70 7.10 -15.91
N PHE A 97 0.56 7.77 -15.95
CA PHE A 97 -0.69 7.22 -16.49
C PHE A 97 -1.16 8.06 -17.67
N ALA A 98 -1.27 7.43 -18.83
CA ALA A 98 -1.74 8.12 -20.05
C ALA A 98 -3.19 8.62 -19.95
N LEU A 99 -3.99 8.06 -19.05
CA LEU A 99 -5.40 8.35 -18.83
C LEU A 99 -5.68 9.00 -17.47
N ALA A 100 -4.76 9.81 -16.96
CA ALA A 100 -5.00 10.55 -15.73
C ALA A 100 -6.15 11.56 -15.93
N PRO A 101 -7.21 11.53 -15.09
CA PRO A 101 -8.33 12.45 -15.22
C PRO A 101 -7.91 13.89 -14.88
N GLU A 102 -8.45 14.85 -15.62
CA GLU A 102 -8.11 16.28 -15.45
C GLU A 102 -8.43 16.83 -14.06
N LYS A 103 -9.43 16.27 -13.40
CA LYS A 103 -9.86 16.65 -12.04
C LYS A 103 -9.51 15.57 -10.99
N GLY A 104 -8.46 14.81 -11.22
CA GLY A 104 -8.05 13.75 -10.32
C GLY A 104 -7.69 14.22 -8.91
N GLU A 105 -7.39 15.50 -8.74
CA GLU A 105 -7.07 16.10 -7.44
C GLU A 105 -8.24 16.19 -6.47
N GLU A 106 -9.45 16.22 -6.97
CA GLU A 106 -10.68 16.32 -6.16
C GLU A 106 -11.24 14.94 -5.78
N LEU A 107 -10.85 13.91 -6.53
CA LEU A 107 -11.30 12.54 -6.28
C LEU A 107 -10.57 11.93 -5.07
N PRO A 108 -11.26 11.11 -4.25
CA PRO A 108 -10.60 10.28 -3.26
C PRO A 108 -9.56 9.38 -3.93
N LEU A 109 -8.45 9.11 -3.25
CA LEU A 109 -7.36 8.28 -3.81
C LEU A 109 -7.84 6.89 -4.23
N GLU A 110 -8.81 6.33 -3.53
CA GLU A 110 -9.43 5.04 -3.85
C GLU A 110 -10.13 5.07 -5.22
N GLU A 111 -10.95 6.10 -5.43
CA GLU A 111 -11.68 6.30 -6.68
C GLU A 111 -10.73 6.66 -7.83
N LEU A 112 -9.76 7.53 -7.56
CA LEU A 112 -8.70 7.88 -8.51
C LEU A 112 -7.88 6.65 -8.91
N GLY A 113 -7.48 5.81 -7.95
CA GLY A 113 -6.76 4.57 -8.20
C GLY A 113 -7.57 3.57 -9.04
N SER A 114 -8.88 3.51 -8.82
CA SER A 114 -9.81 2.71 -9.61
C SER A 114 -9.92 3.21 -11.06
N ALA A 115 -10.07 4.53 -11.22
CA ALA A 115 -10.12 5.18 -12.53
C ALA A 115 -8.83 4.96 -13.33
N LEU A 116 -7.68 5.15 -12.68
CA LEU A 116 -6.37 4.90 -13.28
C LEU A 116 -6.16 3.41 -13.62
N GLY A 117 -6.67 2.53 -12.78
CA GLY A 117 -6.58 1.08 -12.95
C GLY A 117 -7.27 0.57 -14.21
N SER A 118 -8.36 1.22 -14.63
CA SER A 118 -9.10 0.83 -15.82
C SER A 118 -8.30 0.99 -17.13
N GLY A 119 -7.33 1.89 -17.16
CA GLY A 119 -6.45 2.13 -18.30
C GLY A 119 -5.01 1.66 -18.09
N PHE A 120 -4.72 1.02 -16.95
CA PHE A 120 -3.36 0.63 -16.61
C PHE A 120 -2.99 -0.73 -17.22
N SER A 121 -1.89 -0.76 -17.96
CA SER A 121 -1.40 -1.96 -18.65
C SER A 121 -0.56 -2.90 -17.77
N GLY A 122 -0.37 -2.60 -16.49
CA GLY A 122 0.50 -3.38 -15.60
C GLY A 122 1.99 -3.04 -15.71
N VAL A 123 2.34 -2.05 -16.53
CA VAL A 123 3.72 -1.61 -16.76
C VAL A 123 3.95 -0.25 -16.10
N LEU A 124 5.10 -0.08 -15.47
CA LEU A 124 5.50 1.20 -14.86
C LEU A 124 5.67 2.28 -15.95
N GLY A 125 5.13 3.44 -15.69
CA GLY A 125 5.25 4.59 -16.58
C GLY A 125 6.63 5.27 -16.51
N LYS A 126 6.75 6.36 -17.22
CA LYS A 126 7.99 7.14 -17.31
C LYS A 126 8.48 7.66 -15.98
N TYR A 127 7.56 8.13 -15.15
CA TYR A 127 7.89 8.72 -13.85
C TYR A 127 8.50 7.68 -12.89
N SER A 128 7.80 6.56 -12.68
CA SER A 128 8.26 5.50 -11.79
C SER A 128 9.55 4.85 -12.27
N THR A 129 9.69 4.64 -13.56
CA THR A 129 10.92 4.11 -14.17
C THR A 129 12.11 5.05 -13.94
N GLY A 130 11.92 6.34 -14.15
CA GLY A 130 12.95 7.36 -13.90
C GLY A 130 13.34 7.43 -12.42
N LEU A 131 12.36 7.37 -11.53
CA LEU A 131 12.57 7.38 -10.07
C LEU A 131 13.39 6.16 -9.62
N ILE A 132 13.02 4.97 -10.07
CA ILE A 132 13.71 3.72 -9.75
C ILE A 132 15.14 3.77 -10.28
N SER A 133 15.34 4.21 -11.51
CA SER A 133 16.67 4.36 -12.11
C SER A 133 17.55 5.33 -11.31
N HIS A 134 16.97 6.45 -10.86
CA HIS A 134 17.68 7.43 -10.04
C HIS A 134 18.03 6.88 -8.65
N LEU A 135 17.13 6.13 -8.03
CA LEU A 135 17.36 5.49 -6.74
C LEU A 135 18.45 4.42 -6.83
N ILE A 136 18.42 3.60 -7.87
CA ILE A 136 19.42 2.57 -8.10
C ILE A 136 20.79 3.22 -8.37
N GLY A 137 20.84 4.23 -9.24
CA GLY A 137 22.09 4.93 -9.57
C GLY A 137 22.71 5.73 -8.45
N GLY A 138 21.88 6.30 -7.54
CA GLY A 138 22.32 7.20 -6.49
C GLY A 138 22.47 6.59 -5.10
N LYS A 139 21.76 5.49 -4.80
CA LYS A 139 21.66 4.93 -3.45
C LYS A 139 22.22 3.52 -3.30
N MET A 140 22.41 2.81 -4.39
CA MET A 140 22.90 1.43 -4.36
C MET A 140 24.44 1.38 -4.57
N PRO A 141 25.15 0.45 -3.90
CA PRO A 141 26.58 0.24 -4.13
C PRO A 141 26.85 -0.14 -5.58
N GLY A 142 27.98 0.31 -6.12
CA GLY A 142 28.31 0.22 -7.53
C GLY A 142 28.34 -1.18 -8.19
N GLY A 143 28.28 -2.26 -7.40
CA GLY A 143 28.15 -3.62 -7.91
C GLY A 143 26.73 -4.09 -8.18
N PHE A 144 25.74 -3.30 -7.76
CA PHE A 144 24.33 -3.68 -7.84
C PHE A 144 23.65 -3.30 -9.16
N ASN A 145 24.29 -2.41 -9.92
CA ASN A 145 23.63 -1.73 -11.04
C ASN A 145 23.43 -2.57 -12.32
N SER A 146 24.31 -3.52 -12.62
CA SER A 146 24.26 -4.16 -13.94
C SER A 146 23.25 -5.31 -14.02
N SER A 147 23.15 -6.13 -13.00
CA SER A 147 22.27 -7.30 -13.02
C SER A 147 20.82 -6.92 -12.70
N LEU A 148 20.63 -6.08 -11.68
CA LEU A 148 19.29 -5.68 -11.26
C LEU A 148 18.66 -4.67 -12.20
N SER A 149 19.44 -3.73 -12.72
CA SER A 149 18.98 -2.80 -13.74
C SER A 149 18.52 -3.52 -15.00
N ARG A 150 19.24 -4.58 -15.39
CA ARG A 150 18.88 -5.40 -16.55
C ARG A 150 17.62 -6.25 -16.27
N ALA A 151 17.47 -6.80 -15.07
CA ALA A 151 16.30 -7.54 -14.66
C ALA A 151 15.05 -6.64 -14.57
N ILE A 152 15.19 -5.42 -14.05
CA ILE A 152 14.12 -4.44 -13.99
C ILE A 152 13.77 -3.93 -15.39
N SER A 153 14.75 -3.65 -16.25
CA SER A 153 14.50 -3.24 -17.63
C SER A 153 13.81 -4.32 -18.45
N ALA A 154 14.16 -5.58 -18.27
CA ALA A 154 13.51 -6.70 -18.92
C ALA A 154 12.03 -6.87 -18.50
N ARG A 155 11.66 -6.33 -17.33
CA ARG A 155 10.30 -6.37 -16.80
C ARG A 155 9.46 -5.15 -17.16
N ILE A 156 10.10 -4.02 -17.33
CA ILE A 156 9.43 -2.77 -17.70
C ILE A 156 9.07 -2.77 -19.19
N GLY A 157 9.64 -3.73 -19.96
CA GLY A 157 9.42 -3.83 -21.39
C GLY A 157 10.10 -2.67 -22.15
N ASP A 158 10.84 -3.01 -23.18
CA ASP A 158 11.27 -2.02 -24.17
C ASP A 158 10.08 -1.36 -24.86
#